data_102e621edb7d6c8a406b06b1c4a14485
#
_entry.id   102e621edb7d6c8a406b06b1c4a14485
#
_cell.length_a   1.000
_cell.length_b   1.000
_cell.length_c   1.000
_cell.angle_alpha   90.00
_cell.angle_beta   90.00
_cell.angle_gamma   90.00
#
_symmetry.space_group_name_H-M   'P 1'
#
loop_
_entity.id
_entity.type
_entity.pdbx_description
1 polymer ?
#
loop_
_entity_poly.entity_id
_entity_poly.type
_entity_poly.pdbx_seq_one_letter_code
_entity_poly.pdbx_strand_id
1 'polypeptide(L)'
;PLWPERVKKIYDNLCKDLNLNPKQTPLLAGELKYAEQGGVCAAFNSSIMPKLPKVLPNAHIISALGCESTGDQFHFSTEGMSLLGYRFADKMLQLQGFKSEEKRTLTLKPKKLGIEISPTLRGIFFEDINNSLDGGICAQLIQNNSFQAYNVPDAPEHEFSVCDSVFFGWTIVRKGDARGSARAVADK
;
A
#
# COMPACT_ATOMS: atom_id res chain seq x y z
N PRO A 1 -8.56 12.96 15.60
CA PRO A 1 -9.38 11.88 15.11
C PRO A 1 -8.56 10.62 15.01
N LEU A 2 -9.08 9.58 15.65
CA LEU A 2 -8.40 8.30 15.68
C LEU A 2 -8.56 7.59 14.32
N TRP A 3 -7.72 6.61 14.05
CA TRP A 3 -7.76 5.86 12.79
C TRP A 3 -9.14 5.27 12.46
N PRO A 4 -9.90 4.65 13.41
CA PRO A 4 -11.22 4.10 13.12
C PRO A 4 -12.21 5.13 12.57
N GLU A 5 -12.21 6.35 13.12
CA GLU A 5 -13.09 7.42 12.67
C GLU A 5 -12.72 7.93 11.26
N ARG A 6 -11.43 7.93 10.94
CA ARG A 6 -10.97 8.27 9.59
C ARG A 6 -11.41 7.20 8.58
N VAL A 7 -11.25 5.92 8.93
CA VAL A 7 -11.72 4.80 8.09
C VAL A 7 -13.21 4.89 7.88
N LYS A 8 -13.99 5.13 8.96
CA LYS A 8 -15.43 5.32 8.85
C LYS A 8 -15.78 6.46 7.89
N LYS A 9 -15.12 7.60 8.00
CA LYS A 9 -15.38 8.74 7.12
C LYS A 9 -15.13 8.39 5.64
N ILE A 10 -14.05 7.68 5.35
CA ILE A 10 -13.73 7.22 3.99
C ILE A 10 -14.83 6.26 3.50
N TYR A 11 -15.21 5.28 4.33
CA TYR A 11 -16.25 4.31 4.02
C TYR A 11 -17.60 5.00 3.74
N ASP A 12 -18.01 5.93 4.58
CA ASP A 12 -19.27 6.67 4.43
C ASP A 12 -19.26 7.47 3.10
N ASN A 13 -18.15 8.11 2.77
CA ASN A 13 -18.00 8.82 1.49
C ASN A 13 -18.10 7.86 0.30
N LEU A 14 -17.40 6.73 0.33
CA LEU A 14 -17.47 5.73 -0.73
C LEU A 14 -18.89 5.20 -0.92
N CYS A 15 -19.59 4.88 0.17
CA CYS A 15 -20.97 4.43 0.11
C CYS A 15 -21.87 5.49 -0.53
N LYS A 16 -21.68 6.76 -0.18
CA LYS A 16 -22.43 7.87 -0.75
C LYS A 16 -22.13 8.05 -2.23
N ASP A 17 -20.85 8.12 -2.60
CA ASP A 17 -20.42 8.44 -3.96
C ASP A 17 -20.75 7.32 -4.95
N LEU A 18 -20.72 6.08 -4.50
CA LEU A 18 -21.04 4.88 -5.28
C LEU A 18 -22.48 4.41 -5.11
N ASN A 19 -23.31 5.14 -4.36
CA ASN A 19 -24.70 4.77 -4.05
C ASN A 19 -24.83 3.34 -3.48
N LEU A 20 -23.93 2.98 -2.55
CA LEU A 20 -23.92 1.67 -1.90
C LEU A 20 -24.78 1.67 -0.63
N ASN A 21 -25.42 0.53 -0.36
CA ASN A 21 -26.12 0.33 0.91
C ASN A 21 -25.11 -0.10 2.00
N PRO A 22 -24.84 0.73 3.03
CA PRO A 22 -23.86 0.40 4.07
C PRO A 22 -24.17 -0.88 4.85
N LYS A 23 -25.44 -1.27 4.94
CA LYS A 23 -25.84 -2.51 5.62
C LYS A 23 -25.50 -3.77 4.82
N GLN A 24 -25.34 -3.64 3.50
CA GLN A 24 -25.08 -4.74 2.59
C GLN A 24 -23.64 -4.72 2.03
N THR A 25 -22.86 -3.70 2.39
CA THR A 25 -21.50 -3.53 1.93
C THR A 25 -20.56 -3.67 3.12
N PRO A 26 -20.09 -4.87 3.46
CA PRO A 26 -19.16 -5.06 4.57
C PRO A 26 -17.78 -4.49 4.24
N LEU A 27 -17.10 -3.97 5.27
CA LEU A 27 -15.70 -3.60 5.21
C LEU A 27 -14.86 -4.69 5.85
N LEU A 28 -13.91 -5.24 5.11
CA LEU A 28 -12.93 -6.19 5.65
C LEU A 28 -11.59 -5.49 5.82
N ALA A 29 -11.00 -5.58 7.00
CA ALA A 29 -9.70 -4.98 7.32
C ALA A 29 -8.74 -6.05 7.84
N GLY A 30 -7.61 -6.25 7.15
CA GLY A 30 -6.57 -7.19 7.56
C GLY A 30 -5.70 -6.63 8.68
N GLU A 31 -5.34 -7.48 9.62
CA GLU A 31 -4.33 -7.16 10.63
C GLU A 31 -2.94 -7.01 10.01
N LEU A 32 -2.09 -6.27 10.69
CA LEU A 32 -0.68 -6.13 10.37
C LEU A 32 0.12 -7.33 10.91
N LYS A 33 1.38 -7.42 10.58
CA LYS A 33 2.29 -8.43 11.15
C LYS A 33 2.32 -8.34 12.67
N TYR A 34 2.26 -9.48 13.31
CA TYR A 34 2.42 -9.60 14.75
C TYR A 34 3.90 -9.53 15.17
N ALA A 35 4.15 -9.29 16.45
CA ALA A 35 5.50 -9.19 16.98
C ALA A 35 6.33 -10.48 16.77
N GLU A 36 5.72 -11.64 16.97
CA GLU A 36 6.33 -12.95 16.72
C GLU A 36 6.63 -13.20 15.24
N GLN A 37 6.02 -12.45 14.34
CA GLN A 37 6.31 -12.44 12.91
C GLN A 37 7.36 -11.37 12.54
N GLY A 38 7.95 -10.69 13.52
CA GLY A 38 8.88 -9.59 13.34
C GLY A 38 8.23 -8.25 12.99
N GLY A 39 6.93 -8.09 13.20
CA GLY A 39 6.19 -6.86 12.87
C GLY A 39 6.41 -5.76 13.90
N VAL A 40 6.78 -4.56 13.45
CA VAL A 40 6.98 -3.38 14.31
C VAL A 40 5.67 -2.67 14.66
N CYS A 41 4.62 -2.90 13.92
CA CYS A 41 3.31 -2.28 14.12
C CYS A 41 2.32 -3.19 14.87
N ALA A 42 2.78 -4.25 15.50
CA ALA A 42 1.92 -5.27 16.14
C ALA A 42 0.95 -4.69 17.19
N ALA A 43 1.35 -3.65 17.91
CA ALA A 43 0.48 -2.97 18.87
C ALA A 43 -0.78 -2.36 18.24
N PHE A 44 -0.77 -2.11 16.93
CA PHE A 44 -1.93 -1.62 16.20
C PHE A 44 -3.06 -2.66 16.17
N ASN A 45 -2.72 -3.94 16.00
CA ASN A 45 -3.68 -5.04 15.97
C ASN A 45 -4.45 -5.17 17.29
N SER A 46 -3.78 -4.98 18.43
CA SER A 46 -4.39 -5.15 19.75
C SER A 46 -5.08 -3.88 20.27
N SER A 47 -4.57 -2.70 19.94
CA SER A 47 -5.00 -1.45 20.55
C SER A 47 -5.90 -0.57 19.67
N ILE A 48 -5.76 -0.66 18.34
CA ILE A 48 -6.46 0.22 17.39
C ILE A 48 -7.50 -0.54 16.56
N MET A 49 -7.11 -1.63 15.90
CA MET A 49 -8.01 -2.37 15.01
C MET A 49 -9.31 -2.83 15.67
N PRO A 50 -9.33 -3.31 16.93
CA PRO A 50 -10.58 -3.73 17.59
C PRO A 50 -11.57 -2.59 17.84
N LYS A 51 -11.16 -1.35 17.67
CA LYS A 51 -12.05 -0.18 17.78
C LYS A 51 -12.83 0.07 16.49
N LEU A 52 -12.38 -0.44 15.36
CA LEU A 52 -13.04 -0.20 14.07
C LEU A 52 -14.50 -0.73 14.05
N PRO A 53 -14.80 -1.97 14.45
CA PRO A 53 -16.18 -2.45 14.48
C PRO A 53 -17.09 -1.69 15.47
N LYS A 54 -16.50 -0.98 16.45
CA LYS A 54 -17.27 -0.16 17.41
C LYS A 54 -17.81 1.11 16.77
N VAL A 55 -17.10 1.68 15.79
CA VAL A 55 -17.52 2.90 15.06
C VAL A 55 -18.16 2.58 13.71
N LEU A 56 -17.86 1.42 13.15
CA LEU A 56 -18.40 0.91 11.90
C LEU A 56 -18.86 -0.56 12.10
N PRO A 57 -20.11 -0.80 12.51
CA PRO A 57 -20.58 -2.15 12.90
C PRO A 57 -20.47 -3.21 11.79
N ASN A 58 -20.48 -2.81 10.51
CA ASN A 58 -20.31 -3.70 9.37
C ASN A 58 -18.83 -3.84 8.93
N ALA A 59 -17.88 -3.48 9.81
CA ALA A 59 -16.47 -3.75 9.61
C ALA A 59 -16.06 -5.03 10.34
N HIS A 60 -15.25 -5.84 9.67
CA HIS A 60 -14.75 -7.12 10.16
C HIS A 60 -13.24 -7.15 10.07
N ILE A 61 -12.59 -7.55 11.16
CA ILE A 61 -11.14 -7.68 11.22
C ILE A 61 -10.74 -9.09 10.79
N ILE A 62 -9.77 -9.18 9.89
CA ILE A 62 -9.25 -10.43 9.36
C ILE A 62 -7.87 -10.66 9.98
N SER A 63 -7.73 -11.74 10.71
CA SER A 63 -6.49 -12.02 11.43
C SER A 63 -5.33 -12.36 10.50
N ALA A 64 -4.18 -11.76 10.75
CA ALA A 64 -2.91 -12.09 10.11
C ALA A 64 -2.07 -13.05 10.95
N LEU A 65 -2.56 -13.53 12.08
CA LEU A 65 -1.82 -14.47 12.93
C LEU A 65 -1.43 -15.72 12.16
N GLY A 66 -0.14 -16.07 12.19
CA GLY A 66 0.41 -17.23 11.49
C GLY A 66 0.58 -17.06 9.98
N CYS A 67 0.30 -15.86 9.41
CA CYS A 67 0.70 -15.58 8.05
C CYS A 67 2.22 -15.44 7.99
N GLU A 68 2.86 -16.16 7.07
CA GLU A 68 4.30 -16.14 6.90
C GLU A 68 4.80 -14.77 6.45
N SER A 69 6.00 -14.40 6.87
CA SER A 69 6.58 -13.09 6.59
C SER A 69 7.82 -13.17 5.71
N THR A 70 8.15 -12.08 5.02
CA THR A 70 9.34 -11.96 4.15
C THR A 70 10.65 -11.79 4.92
N GLY A 71 10.64 -11.71 6.23
CA GLY A 71 11.83 -11.41 7.03
C GLY A 71 12.09 -9.92 7.23
N ASP A 72 11.41 -9.02 6.51
CA ASP A 72 11.38 -7.61 6.85
C ASP A 72 10.35 -7.32 7.96
N GLN A 73 10.19 -6.06 8.32
CA GLN A 73 9.33 -5.66 9.43
C GLN A 73 7.85 -5.44 9.04
N PHE A 74 7.51 -5.45 7.76
CA PHE A 74 6.22 -4.95 7.27
C PHE A 74 5.47 -5.96 6.39
N HIS A 75 6.15 -6.74 5.55
CA HIS A 75 5.53 -7.50 4.48
C HIS A 75 5.35 -8.98 4.81
N PHE A 76 4.28 -9.55 4.31
CA PHE A 76 4.04 -11.00 4.32
C PHE A 76 4.69 -11.65 3.09
N SER A 77 5.08 -12.92 3.21
CA SER A 77 5.49 -13.73 2.07
C SER A 77 4.32 -14.00 1.12
N THR A 78 4.59 -14.60 -0.02
CA THR A 78 3.54 -15.06 -0.96
C THR A 78 2.57 -16.02 -0.27
N GLU A 79 3.08 -16.92 0.53
CA GLU A 79 2.31 -17.90 1.31
C GLU A 79 1.47 -17.19 2.39
N GLY A 80 2.07 -16.24 3.09
CA GLY A 80 1.38 -15.41 4.09
C GLY A 80 0.26 -14.57 3.47
N MET A 81 0.50 -13.93 2.33
CA MET A 81 -0.51 -13.19 1.58
C MET A 81 -1.62 -14.09 1.06
N SER A 82 -1.28 -15.28 0.58
CA SER A 82 -2.27 -16.26 0.13
C SER A 82 -3.17 -16.71 1.27
N LEU A 83 -2.59 -17.04 2.44
CA LEU A 83 -3.36 -17.42 3.61
C LEU A 83 -4.29 -16.29 4.08
N LEU A 84 -3.78 -15.05 4.11
CA LEU A 84 -4.58 -13.89 4.46
C LEU A 84 -5.71 -13.70 3.45
N GLY A 85 -5.43 -13.84 2.16
CA GLY A 85 -6.43 -13.78 1.08
C GLY A 85 -7.55 -14.82 1.25
N TYR A 86 -7.21 -16.06 1.60
CA TYR A 86 -8.21 -17.10 1.92
C TYR A 86 -9.10 -16.69 3.09
N ARG A 87 -8.55 -16.11 4.14
CA ARG A 87 -9.32 -15.64 5.29
C ARG A 87 -10.28 -14.48 4.91
N PHE A 88 -9.84 -13.56 4.06
CA PHE A 88 -10.70 -12.52 3.49
C PHE A 88 -11.85 -13.14 2.69
N ALA A 89 -11.55 -14.08 1.81
CA ALA A 89 -12.55 -14.75 0.98
C ALA A 89 -13.56 -15.54 1.84
N ASP A 90 -13.06 -16.32 2.79
CA ASP A 90 -13.91 -17.09 3.69
C ASP A 90 -14.86 -16.20 4.49
N LYS A 91 -14.32 -15.11 5.06
CA LYS A 91 -15.15 -14.14 5.79
C LYS A 91 -16.22 -13.51 4.91
N MET A 92 -15.85 -13.09 3.69
CA MET A 92 -16.81 -12.50 2.75
C MET A 92 -17.91 -13.50 2.39
N LEU A 93 -17.55 -14.75 2.15
CA LEU A 93 -18.51 -15.80 1.82
C LEU A 93 -19.47 -16.07 2.97
N GLN A 94 -18.98 -16.11 4.20
CA GLN A 94 -19.84 -16.22 5.40
C GLN A 94 -20.84 -15.06 5.48
N LEU A 95 -20.39 -13.84 5.23
CA LEU A 95 -21.25 -12.65 5.23
C LEU A 95 -22.31 -12.67 4.12
N GLN A 96 -22.02 -13.36 3.03
CA GLN A 96 -22.96 -13.61 1.93
C GLN A 96 -23.87 -14.82 2.16
N GLY A 97 -23.80 -15.49 3.32
CA GLY A 97 -24.63 -16.62 3.68
C GLY A 97 -24.11 -17.99 3.17
N PHE A 98 -22.87 -18.05 2.65
CA PHE A 98 -22.27 -19.32 2.28
C PHE A 98 -21.56 -19.94 3.48
N LYS A 99 -21.63 -21.28 3.58
CA LYS A 99 -20.81 -22.04 4.52
C LYS A 99 -19.46 -22.38 3.91
N SER A 100 -18.38 -22.23 4.68
CA SER A 100 -17.02 -22.49 4.21
C SER A 100 -16.77 -23.92 3.75
N GLU A 101 -17.51 -24.87 4.31
CA GLU A 101 -17.38 -26.30 4.00
C GLU A 101 -18.21 -26.76 2.79
N GLU A 102 -19.04 -25.90 2.21
CA GLU A 102 -19.86 -26.26 1.07
C GLU A 102 -19.02 -26.37 -0.20
N LYS A 103 -19.13 -27.51 -0.90
CA LYS A 103 -18.53 -27.67 -2.24
C LYS A 103 -19.15 -26.63 -3.18
N ARG A 104 -18.32 -25.76 -3.71
CA ARG A 104 -18.74 -24.69 -4.61
C ARG A 104 -18.42 -25.07 -6.05
N THR A 105 -19.37 -24.83 -6.94
CA THR A 105 -19.20 -25.06 -8.36
C THR A 105 -19.21 -23.74 -9.09
N LEU A 106 -18.09 -23.38 -9.72
CA LEU A 106 -18.00 -22.27 -10.65
C LEU A 106 -18.35 -22.73 -12.06
N THR A 107 -19.45 -22.24 -12.59
CA THR A 107 -19.86 -22.53 -13.97
C THR A 107 -19.47 -21.39 -14.88
N LEU A 108 -18.49 -21.61 -15.74
CA LEU A 108 -18.12 -20.67 -16.78
C LEU A 108 -19.01 -20.86 -18.01
N LYS A 109 -19.65 -19.81 -18.48
CA LYS A 109 -20.44 -19.78 -19.71
C LYS A 109 -19.75 -18.89 -20.75
N PRO A 110 -18.71 -19.35 -21.43
CA PRO A 110 -17.84 -18.52 -22.26
C PRO A 110 -18.53 -17.90 -23.46
N LYS A 111 -19.66 -18.49 -23.88
CA LYS A 111 -20.48 -17.95 -24.97
C LYS A 111 -21.48 -16.87 -24.55
N LYS A 112 -21.67 -16.67 -23.23
CA LYS A 112 -22.54 -15.60 -22.70
C LYS A 112 -21.69 -14.40 -22.37
N LEU A 113 -21.70 -13.41 -23.23
CA LEU A 113 -21.05 -12.13 -22.96
C LEU A 113 -21.73 -11.47 -21.75
N GLY A 114 -20.91 -11.02 -20.81
CA GLY A 114 -21.33 -10.25 -19.65
C GLY A 114 -21.27 -8.74 -19.92
N ILE A 115 -21.02 -8.00 -18.86
CA ILE A 115 -20.76 -6.56 -18.97
C ILE A 115 -19.40 -6.36 -19.64
N GLU A 116 -19.32 -5.42 -20.56
CA GLU A 116 -18.05 -5.04 -21.17
C GLU A 116 -17.10 -4.52 -20.10
N ILE A 117 -15.90 -5.11 -20.06
CA ILE A 117 -14.87 -4.72 -19.11
C ILE A 117 -14.16 -3.48 -19.67
N SER A 118 -14.21 -2.38 -18.94
CA SER A 118 -13.47 -1.18 -19.29
C SER A 118 -12.01 -1.50 -19.57
N PRO A 119 -11.41 -0.98 -20.64
CA PRO A 119 -9.97 -1.15 -20.91
C PRO A 119 -9.10 -0.55 -19.80
N THR A 120 -9.64 0.37 -19.01
CA THR A 120 -8.96 1.00 -17.87
C THR A 120 -9.09 0.21 -16.57
N LEU A 121 -9.82 -0.91 -16.55
CA LEU A 121 -9.93 -1.75 -15.35
C LEU A 121 -8.63 -2.48 -15.01
N ARG A 122 -7.75 -2.62 -15.98
CA ARG A 122 -6.44 -3.24 -15.77
C ARG A 122 -5.45 -2.15 -15.41
N GLY A 123 -4.80 -2.32 -14.28
CA GLY A 123 -3.75 -1.44 -13.81
C GLY A 123 -2.66 -2.26 -13.11
N ILE A 124 -1.59 -1.58 -12.82
CA ILE A 124 -0.54 -2.09 -11.94
C ILE A 124 -0.47 -1.15 -10.74
N PHE A 125 -0.15 -1.70 -9.58
CA PHE A 125 0.35 -0.90 -8.49
C PHE A 125 1.77 -0.48 -8.85
N PHE A 126 2.01 0.81 -8.84
CA PHE A 126 3.31 1.37 -9.12
C PHE A 126 3.68 2.35 -7.99
N GLU A 127 4.82 2.12 -7.39
CA GLU A 127 5.37 2.95 -6.34
C GLU A 127 6.87 3.12 -6.61
N ASP A 128 7.35 4.35 -6.48
CA ASP A 128 8.77 4.63 -6.65
C ASP A 128 9.56 4.24 -5.40
N ILE A 129 9.73 2.93 -5.24
CA ILE A 129 10.56 2.35 -4.19
C ILE A 129 11.96 2.09 -4.77
N ASN A 130 12.98 2.48 -4.03
CA ASN A 130 14.38 2.24 -4.41
C ASN A 130 14.75 2.80 -5.80
N ASN A 131 14.24 3.99 -6.14
CA ASN A 131 14.48 4.64 -7.43
C ASN A 131 14.03 3.81 -8.64
N SER A 132 12.92 3.09 -8.52
CA SER A 132 12.41 2.23 -9.59
C SER A 132 12.02 3.01 -10.87
N LEU A 133 11.75 4.30 -10.75
CA LEU A 133 11.60 5.21 -11.90
C LEU A 133 12.96 5.59 -12.48
N ASP A 134 13.92 5.93 -11.62
CA ASP A 134 15.27 6.32 -12.02
C ASP A 134 16.14 5.07 -12.17
N GLY A 135 16.33 4.62 -13.42
CA GLY A 135 17.14 3.44 -13.75
C GLY A 135 16.40 2.10 -13.68
N GLY A 136 15.09 2.10 -13.31
CA GLY A 136 14.22 0.94 -13.34
C GLY A 136 13.38 0.87 -14.61
N ILE A 137 12.11 1.26 -14.54
CA ILE A 137 11.18 1.29 -15.69
C ILE A 137 11.59 2.36 -16.70
N CYS A 138 12.12 3.47 -16.22
CA CYS A 138 12.72 4.49 -17.06
C CYS A 138 14.16 4.11 -17.44
N ALA A 139 14.50 4.18 -18.70
CA ALA A 139 15.86 3.90 -19.18
C ALA A 139 16.91 4.98 -18.79
N GLN A 140 16.51 5.99 -18.06
CA GLN A 140 17.39 7.03 -17.55
C GLN A 140 18.19 6.51 -16.35
N LEU A 141 19.51 6.41 -16.52
CA LEU A 141 20.45 5.92 -15.50
C LEU A 141 21.06 7.04 -14.65
N ILE A 142 20.86 8.30 -15.04
CA ILE A 142 21.41 9.43 -14.32
C ILE A 142 20.42 9.84 -13.23
N GLN A 143 20.84 9.67 -11.98
CA GLN A 143 20.04 10.06 -10.83
C GLN A 143 19.83 11.57 -10.78
N ASN A 144 18.61 12.03 -10.46
CA ASN A 144 18.25 13.44 -10.35
C ASN A 144 18.69 14.25 -11.59
N ASN A 145 18.41 13.73 -12.77
CA ASN A 145 18.78 14.33 -14.05
C ASN A 145 18.13 15.70 -14.31
N SER A 146 16.98 15.95 -13.69
CA SER A 146 16.24 17.21 -13.80
C SER A 146 16.60 18.25 -12.73
N PHE A 147 17.45 17.88 -11.76
CA PHE A 147 17.77 18.71 -10.58
C PHE A 147 16.54 19.14 -9.77
N GLN A 148 15.50 18.30 -9.76
CA GLN A 148 14.24 18.56 -9.05
C GLN A 148 14.11 17.75 -7.76
N ALA A 149 15.13 16.99 -7.35
CA ALA A 149 15.13 16.30 -6.08
C ALA A 149 15.03 17.32 -4.95
N TYR A 150 14.13 17.09 -4.03
CA TYR A 150 13.94 17.91 -2.85
C TYR A 150 14.12 17.07 -1.60
N ASN A 151 14.51 17.74 -0.54
CA ASN A 151 14.68 17.12 0.75
C ASN A 151 13.32 16.71 1.33
N VAL A 152 13.22 15.48 1.83
CA VAL A 152 12.09 15.08 2.65
C VAL A 152 12.48 15.38 4.09
N PRO A 153 11.87 16.39 4.75
CA PRO A 153 12.37 16.93 6.01
C PRO A 153 12.47 15.95 7.16
N ASP A 154 11.83 14.83 7.12
CA ASP A 154 11.76 13.86 8.22
C ASP A 154 12.17 12.44 7.82
N ALA A 155 12.98 12.29 6.78
CA ALA A 155 13.54 10.99 6.46
C ALA A 155 14.56 10.61 7.53
N PRO A 156 14.27 9.63 8.40
CA PRO A 156 15.20 9.28 9.47
C PRO A 156 16.46 8.68 8.86
N GLU A 157 17.60 9.26 9.18
CA GLU A 157 18.95 8.67 9.16
C GLU A 157 19.35 7.81 7.94
N HIS A 158 18.68 7.91 6.82
CA HIS A 158 19.18 7.35 5.59
C HIS A 158 20.26 8.26 5.02
N GLU A 159 21.30 7.70 4.43
CA GLU A 159 22.38 8.43 3.74
C GLU A 159 21.88 9.49 2.75
N PHE A 160 20.63 9.41 2.36
CA PHE A 160 19.93 10.34 1.48
C PHE A 160 19.40 11.61 2.18
N SER A 161 19.33 11.63 3.51
CA SER A 161 18.83 12.78 4.26
C SER A 161 19.84 13.94 4.37
N VAL A 162 21.05 13.77 3.89
CA VAL A 162 22.14 14.74 4.02
C VAL A 162 22.16 15.76 2.87
N CYS A 163 21.31 15.63 1.87
CA CYS A 163 21.34 16.52 0.72
C CYS A 163 20.29 17.63 0.85
N ASP A 164 20.68 18.73 1.41
CA ASP A 164 19.94 20.00 1.41
C ASP A 164 19.85 20.66 0.03
N SER A 165 20.09 19.93 -1.05
CA SER A 165 20.23 20.61 -2.30
C SER A 165 19.61 19.85 -3.46
N VAL A 166 19.10 20.60 -4.42
CA VAL A 166 18.68 20.13 -5.74
C VAL A 166 19.77 19.34 -6.49
N PHE A 167 20.98 19.34 -5.97
CA PHE A 167 22.12 18.57 -6.51
C PHE A 167 22.23 17.15 -5.92
N PHE A 168 21.23 16.64 -5.25
CA PHE A 168 21.20 15.26 -4.80
C PHE A 168 21.64 14.30 -5.94
N GLY A 169 22.57 13.40 -5.62
CA GLY A 169 23.16 12.49 -6.61
C GLY A 169 24.27 13.08 -7.47
N TRP A 170 24.60 14.36 -7.30
CA TRP A 170 25.64 15.04 -8.07
C TRP A 170 26.78 15.53 -7.17
N THR A 171 27.99 15.39 -7.65
CA THR A 171 29.20 15.84 -6.96
C THR A 171 30.06 16.68 -7.89
N ILE A 172 30.55 17.82 -7.39
CA ILE A 172 31.51 18.62 -8.14
C ILE A 172 32.88 17.99 -8.04
N VAL A 173 33.37 17.46 -9.12
CA VAL A 173 34.74 16.94 -9.22
C VAL A 173 35.68 18.06 -9.71
N ARG A 174 36.67 18.38 -8.91
CA ARG A 174 37.71 19.35 -9.24
C ARG A 174 38.98 18.60 -9.66
N LYS A 175 39.58 19.00 -10.78
CA LYS A 175 40.81 18.41 -11.27
C LYS A 175 41.90 19.48 -11.38
N GLY A 176 43.05 19.22 -10.77
CA GLY A 176 44.14 20.20 -10.69
C GLY A 176 43.73 21.41 -9.83
N ASP A 177 44.14 22.59 -10.23
CA ASP A 177 43.85 23.86 -9.54
C ASP A 177 42.50 24.48 -9.91
N ALA A 178 41.64 23.73 -10.58
CA ALA A 178 40.33 24.20 -10.99
C ALA A 178 39.45 24.55 -9.79
N ARG A 179 38.87 25.74 -9.81
CA ARG A 179 37.93 26.21 -8.81
C ARG A 179 36.56 26.39 -9.47
N GLY A 180 35.53 25.96 -8.81
CA GLY A 180 34.17 26.11 -9.30
C GLY A 180 33.14 25.89 -8.21
N SER A 181 31.96 26.43 -8.39
CA SER A 181 30.79 26.19 -7.56
C SER A 181 29.57 26.04 -8.46
N ALA A 182 28.58 25.30 -7.98
CA ALA A 182 27.28 25.21 -8.64
C ALA A 182 26.21 25.75 -7.70
N ARG A 183 25.18 26.36 -8.27
CA ARG A 183 23.98 26.78 -7.54
C ARG A 183 22.75 26.53 -8.40
N ALA A 184 21.65 26.17 -7.78
CA ALA A 184 20.38 26.16 -8.45
C ALA A 184 19.82 27.57 -8.56
N VAL A 185 19.24 27.89 -9.70
CA VAL A 185 18.55 29.16 -9.95
C VAL A 185 17.13 28.78 -10.37
N ALA A 186 16.13 29.37 -9.71
CA ALA A 186 14.76 29.19 -10.14
C ALA A 186 14.56 29.80 -11.52
N ASP A 187 14.00 29.03 -12.42
CA ASP A 187 13.53 29.54 -13.70
C ASP A 187 12.29 30.41 -13.45
N LYS A 188 12.23 31.58 -14.08
CA LYS A 188 11.15 32.54 -13.89
C LYS A 188 9.99 32.26 -14.82
#